data_86a1d22bfc83e12d6209f1928b71cc2e
#
_entry.id   86a1d22bfc83e12d6209f1928b71cc2e
#
_cell.length_a   1.000
_cell.length_b   1.000
_cell.length_c   1.000
_cell.angle_alpha   90.00
_cell.angle_beta   90.00
_cell.angle_gamma   90.00
#
_symmetry.space_group_name_H-M   'P 1'
#
loop_
_entity.id
_entity.type
_entity.pdbx_description
1 polymer ?
#
loop_
_entity_poly.entity_id
_entity_poly.type
_entity_poly.pdbx_seq_one_letter_code
_entity_poly.pdbx_strand_id
1 'polypeptide(L)'
;MIFNKENKYRDEIIALGKKLYDLRLVVARSGNISQRIDENCILVTATGTSLGSLTHEDIIKVDLSSSADMKKDRLTSEFPLHSLVYKNFPSKVVIHCHPTLINAYFAVYPDIKPITFETKLYLDNIPIVEQDTPTITKPELVINALKESSIVVIKNHGVISIADKFSDALYIIETLEEAIKVAAVARIFKKDIFDELDKGIKADLESDKSFLMFSQEHIQAIVDLVNKDEAIRKKGGELDLTVKLVIKMDGAGKPFRFNFEKGVITKLDSEEDAPFIISAPTDVWEMIFHGKIDPFVATMQGKMKLKGEFGKLSRWYVPFTKVFEKFRMVKIK
;
A
#
# COMPACT_ATOMS: atom_id res chain seq x y z
N MET A 1 -43.40 7.86 -13.54
CA MET A 1 -42.15 8.49 -14.04
C MET A 1 -41.07 8.70 -12.96
N ILE A 2 -41.42 9.01 -11.71
CA ILE A 2 -40.44 9.29 -10.64
C ILE A 2 -39.63 8.03 -10.25
N PHE A 3 -40.27 6.86 -10.15
CA PHE A 3 -39.59 5.58 -9.84
C PHE A 3 -38.50 5.19 -10.84
N ASN A 4 -38.65 5.57 -12.10
CA ASN A 4 -37.65 5.24 -13.13
C ASN A 4 -36.39 6.12 -13.04
N LYS A 5 -36.49 7.35 -12.53
CA LYS A 5 -35.36 8.27 -12.46
C LYS A 5 -34.40 7.92 -11.31
N GLU A 6 -34.91 7.55 -10.13
CA GLU A 6 -34.07 7.14 -8.99
C GLU A 6 -33.32 5.84 -9.27
N ASN A 7 -33.99 4.87 -9.88
CA ASN A 7 -33.33 3.61 -10.27
C ASN A 7 -32.18 3.86 -11.25
N LYS A 8 -32.33 4.77 -12.20
CA LYS A 8 -31.24 5.16 -13.09
C LYS A 8 -30.01 5.68 -12.32
N TYR A 9 -30.19 6.52 -11.32
CA TYR A 9 -29.10 7.00 -10.48
C TYR A 9 -28.44 5.85 -9.67
N ARG A 10 -29.23 4.88 -9.18
CA ARG A 10 -28.70 3.69 -8.51
C ARG A 10 -27.86 2.84 -9.47
N ASP A 11 -28.34 2.63 -10.69
CA ASP A 11 -27.59 1.91 -11.73
C ASP A 11 -26.28 2.62 -12.10
N GLU A 12 -26.27 3.96 -12.16
CA GLU A 12 -25.05 4.75 -12.38
C GLU A 12 -24.02 4.56 -11.26
N ILE A 13 -24.45 4.55 -9.99
CA ILE A 13 -23.57 4.29 -8.83
C ILE A 13 -23.04 2.87 -8.87
N ILE A 14 -23.87 1.86 -9.16
CA ILE A 14 -23.47 0.46 -9.28
C ILE A 14 -22.42 0.29 -10.39
N ALA A 15 -22.68 0.85 -11.55
CA ALA A 15 -21.77 0.79 -12.70
C ALA A 15 -20.41 1.43 -12.39
N LEU A 16 -20.42 2.61 -11.72
CA LEU A 16 -19.21 3.26 -11.27
C LEU A 16 -18.46 2.44 -10.21
N GLY A 17 -19.18 1.92 -9.22
CA GLY A 17 -18.58 1.09 -8.17
C GLY A 17 -17.84 -0.11 -8.74
N LYS A 18 -18.48 -0.81 -9.68
CA LYS A 18 -17.84 -1.90 -10.43
C LYS A 18 -16.60 -1.43 -11.20
N LYS A 19 -16.68 -0.28 -11.88
CA LYS A 19 -15.55 0.29 -12.63
C LYS A 19 -14.37 0.62 -11.71
N LEU A 20 -14.61 1.24 -10.56
CA LEU A 20 -13.56 1.54 -9.56
C LEU A 20 -12.88 0.26 -9.06
N TYR A 21 -13.66 -0.79 -8.83
CA TYR A 21 -13.15 -2.10 -8.39
C TYR A 21 -12.31 -2.78 -9.49
N ASP A 22 -12.80 -2.78 -10.73
CA ASP A 22 -12.11 -3.38 -11.89
C ASP A 22 -10.78 -2.63 -12.18
N LEU A 23 -10.75 -1.31 -11.99
CA LEU A 23 -9.56 -0.47 -12.12
C LEU A 23 -8.59 -0.55 -10.92
N ARG A 24 -8.94 -1.32 -9.87
CA ARG A 24 -8.14 -1.44 -8.63
C ARG A 24 -7.98 -0.12 -7.87
N LEU A 25 -8.91 0.82 -8.05
CA LEU A 25 -8.96 2.06 -7.27
C LEU A 25 -9.61 1.87 -5.90
N VAL A 26 -10.31 0.75 -5.71
CA VAL A 26 -10.82 0.27 -4.43
C VAL A 26 -10.60 -1.23 -4.31
N VAL A 27 -10.51 -1.71 -3.06
CA VAL A 27 -10.38 -3.14 -2.73
C VAL A 27 -11.29 -3.49 -1.56
N ALA A 28 -11.74 -4.75 -1.51
CA ALA A 28 -12.59 -5.26 -0.43
C ALA A 28 -13.81 -4.35 -0.17
N ARG A 29 -13.86 -3.67 0.97
CA ARG A 29 -14.97 -2.79 1.38
C ARG A 29 -14.53 -1.32 1.51
N SER A 30 -13.45 -0.95 0.84
CA SER A 30 -12.92 0.41 0.88
C SER A 30 -13.65 1.32 -0.11
N GLY A 31 -13.66 2.63 0.21
CA GLY A 31 -14.26 3.65 -0.61
C GLY A 31 -15.78 3.76 -0.49
N ASN A 32 -16.30 4.86 -0.96
CA ASN A 32 -17.74 5.14 -0.99
C ASN A 32 -18.05 6.18 -2.08
N ILE A 33 -19.30 6.17 -2.53
CA ILE A 33 -19.79 7.00 -3.62
C ILE A 33 -21.08 7.65 -3.18
N SER A 34 -21.31 8.90 -3.61
CA SER A 34 -22.61 9.51 -3.52
C SER A 34 -22.96 10.35 -4.74
N GLN A 35 -24.25 10.58 -4.94
CA GLN A 35 -24.80 11.36 -6.03
C GLN A 35 -26.00 12.19 -5.57
N ARG A 36 -25.98 13.49 -5.90
CA ARG A 36 -27.12 14.37 -5.69
C ARG A 36 -28.20 14.07 -6.74
N ILE A 37 -29.41 13.79 -6.31
CA ILE A 37 -30.54 13.45 -7.18
C ILE A 37 -31.55 14.57 -7.29
N ASP A 38 -31.60 15.46 -6.32
CA ASP A 38 -32.35 16.73 -6.31
C ASP A 38 -31.69 17.73 -5.34
N GLU A 39 -32.36 18.85 -5.06
CA GLU A 39 -31.81 19.96 -4.27
C GLU A 39 -31.32 19.50 -2.87
N ASN A 40 -32.09 18.67 -2.19
CA ASN A 40 -31.80 18.23 -0.81
C ASN A 40 -31.53 16.73 -0.70
N CYS A 41 -31.76 15.94 -1.75
CA CYS A 41 -31.62 14.50 -1.66
C CYS A 41 -30.37 13.99 -2.38
N ILE A 42 -29.72 13.05 -1.73
CA ILE A 42 -28.60 12.29 -2.29
C ILE A 42 -28.84 10.78 -2.20
N LEU A 43 -28.15 10.05 -3.06
CA LEU A 43 -27.93 8.61 -2.90
C LEU A 43 -26.49 8.42 -2.45
N VAL A 44 -26.25 7.54 -1.47
CA VAL A 44 -24.94 7.23 -0.94
C VAL A 44 -24.80 5.73 -0.70
N THR A 45 -23.63 5.16 -0.96
CA THR A 45 -23.34 3.75 -0.72
C THR A 45 -23.33 3.45 0.79
N ALA A 46 -23.87 2.29 1.16
CA ALA A 46 -23.97 1.85 2.54
C ALA A 46 -22.62 1.46 3.13
N THR A 47 -22.46 1.59 4.45
CA THR A 47 -21.28 1.08 5.14
C THR A 47 -21.14 -0.43 5.01
N GLY A 48 -19.90 -0.92 4.94
CA GLY A 48 -19.59 -2.35 4.92
C GLY A 48 -19.87 -3.06 3.60
N THR A 49 -20.26 -2.34 2.53
CA THR A 49 -20.47 -2.89 1.19
C THR A 49 -19.18 -2.89 0.38
N SER A 50 -19.10 -3.77 -0.62
CA SER A 50 -18.04 -3.74 -1.63
C SER A 50 -18.55 -2.98 -2.85
N LEU A 51 -17.83 -1.97 -3.29
CA LEU A 51 -18.22 -1.19 -4.48
C LEU A 51 -18.24 -2.06 -5.75
N GLY A 52 -17.49 -3.16 -5.79
CA GLY A 52 -17.46 -4.09 -6.92
C GLY A 52 -18.70 -4.98 -7.05
N SER A 53 -19.57 -5.02 -6.03
CA SER A 53 -20.74 -5.92 -5.99
C SER A 53 -21.99 -5.25 -5.38
N LEU A 54 -22.17 -3.96 -5.62
CA LEU A 54 -23.31 -3.19 -5.13
C LEU A 54 -24.62 -3.70 -5.76
N THR A 55 -25.68 -3.65 -4.96
CA THR A 55 -27.07 -3.78 -5.36
C THR A 55 -27.83 -2.49 -5.08
N HIS A 56 -29.08 -2.36 -5.53
CA HIS A 56 -29.93 -1.21 -5.22
C HIS A 56 -30.13 -1.03 -3.70
N GLU A 57 -30.14 -2.13 -2.93
CA GLU A 57 -30.32 -2.13 -1.47
C GLU A 57 -29.09 -1.60 -0.72
N ASP A 58 -27.94 -1.58 -1.37
CA ASP A 58 -26.70 -1.06 -0.82
C ASP A 58 -26.53 0.45 -1.04
N ILE A 59 -27.53 1.10 -1.60
CA ILE A 59 -27.55 2.52 -1.88
C ILE A 59 -28.68 3.17 -1.07
N ILE A 60 -28.31 4.06 -0.17
CA ILE A 60 -29.25 4.70 0.79
C ILE A 60 -29.62 6.08 0.25
N LYS A 61 -30.93 6.37 0.20
CA LYS A 61 -31.42 7.71 -0.06
C LYS A 61 -31.45 8.51 1.23
N VAL A 62 -30.92 9.73 1.18
CA VAL A 62 -30.84 10.64 2.32
C VAL A 62 -31.37 12.02 1.92
N ASP A 63 -32.28 12.56 2.68
CA ASP A 63 -32.67 13.97 2.64
C ASP A 63 -31.76 14.75 3.61
N LEU A 64 -30.91 15.62 3.06
CA LEU A 64 -29.92 16.41 3.82
C LEU A 64 -30.57 17.49 4.71
N SER A 65 -31.85 17.79 4.52
CA SER A 65 -32.64 18.69 5.37
C SER A 65 -33.26 17.96 6.58
N SER A 66 -33.38 16.63 6.53
CA SER A 66 -33.97 15.79 7.55
C SER A 66 -32.95 15.31 8.59
N SER A 67 -33.10 15.74 9.84
CA SER A 67 -32.26 15.27 10.94
C SER A 67 -32.38 13.76 11.22
N ALA A 68 -33.55 13.17 10.90
CA ALA A 68 -33.77 11.73 11.01
C ALA A 68 -33.03 10.96 9.91
N ASP A 69 -33.08 11.45 8.68
CA ASP A 69 -32.37 10.84 7.54
C ASP A 69 -30.85 10.88 7.71
N MET A 70 -30.32 11.96 8.30
CA MET A 70 -28.89 12.10 8.62
C MET A 70 -28.38 11.08 9.67
N LYS A 71 -29.27 10.35 10.33
CA LYS A 71 -28.97 9.33 11.34
C LYS A 71 -29.41 7.93 10.92
N LYS A 72 -29.72 7.71 9.64
CA LYS A 72 -30.11 6.39 9.15
C LYS A 72 -29.03 5.36 9.43
N ASP A 73 -29.45 4.17 9.81
CA ASP A 73 -28.57 3.02 9.92
C ASP A 73 -27.91 2.69 8.56
N ARG A 74 -26.72 2.09 8.62
CA ARG A 74 -25.94 1.70 7.43
C ARG A 74 -25.37 2.86 6.60
N LEU A 75 -25.47 4.14 7.03
CA LEU A 75 -24.72 5.21 6.38
C LEU A 75 -23.22 4.95 6.50
N THR A 76 -22.46 5.26 5.43
CA THR A 76 -21.00 5.19 5.48
C THR A 76 -20.45 6.02 6.65
N SER A 77 -19.38 5.57 7.29
CA SER A 77 -18.69 6.32 8.36
C SER A 77 -18.23 7.71 7.91
N GLU A 78 -18.05 7.91 6.61
CA GLU A 78 -17.64 9.17 5.99
C GLU A 78 -18.82 10.00 5.46
N PHE A 79 -20.04 9.61 5.78
CA PHE A 79 -21.24 10.39 5.44
C PHE A 79 -21.17 11.86 5.89
N PRO A 80 -20.58 12.22 7.06
CA PRO A 80 -20.41 13.62 7.43
C PRO A 80 -19.64 14.43 6.38
N LEU A 81 -18.59 13.85 5.76
CA LEU A 81 -17.86 14.50 4.69
C LEU A 81 -18.73 14.68 3.45
N HIS A 82 -19.44 13.63 2.98
CA HIS A 82 -20.35 13.74 1.85
C HIS A 82 -21.41 14.82 2.07
N SER A 83 -22.03 14.84 3.24
CA SER A 83 -23.02 15.85 3.59
C SER A 83 -22.44 17.27 3.52
N LEU A 84 -21.24 17.48 4.04
CA LEU A 84 -20.57 18.79 3.98
C LEU A 84 -20.18 19.18 2.56
N VAL A 85 -19.74 18.25 1.72
CA VAL A 85 -19.48 18.54 0.30
C VAL A 85 -20.75 19.11 -0.35
N TYR A 86 -21.89 18.43 -0.23
CA TYR A 86 -23.12 18.88 -0.86
C TYR A 86 -23.70 20.18 -0.27
N LYS A 87 -23.34 20.54 0.96
CA LYS A 87 -23.70 21.83 1.57
C LYS A 87 -22.82 22.99 1.10
N ASN A 88 -21.58 22.70 0.74
CA ASN A 88 -20.59 23.74 0.39
C ASN A 88 -20.34 23.88 -1.12
N PHE A 89 -20.67 22.86 -1.92
CA PHE A 89 -20.39 22.83 -3.35
C PHE A 89 -21.62 22.48 -4.18
N PRO A 90 -21.75 23.04 -5.39
CA PRO A 90 -22.84 22.71 -6.32
C PRO A 90 -22.63 21.33 -6.98
N SER A 91 -21.51 20.67 -6.75
CA SER A 91 -21.14 19.37 -7.33
C SER A 91 -22.24 18.33 -7.11
N LYS A 92 -22.42 17.47 -8.12
CA LYS A 92 -23.47 16.45 -8.12
C LYS A 92 -22.99 15.07 -7.70
N VAL A 93 -21.69 14.84 -7.73
CA VAL A 93 -21.12 13.54 -7.41
C VAL A 93 -19.90 13.67 -6.51
N VAL A 94 -19.72 12.66 -5.67
CA VAL A 94 -18.55 12.49 -4.80
C VAL A 94 -18.05 11.07 -4.95
N ILE A 95 -16.76 10.92 -5.25
CA ILE A 95 -16.06 9.64 -5.24
C ILE A 95 -14.99 9.69 -4.16
N HIS A 96 -15.05 8.77 -3.20
CA HIS A 96 -13.96 8.49 -2.29
C HIS A 96 -13.43 7.09 -2.56
N CYS A 97 -12.13 6.97 -2.83
CA CYS A 97 -11.48 5.71 -3.15
C CYS A 97 -10.05 5.66 -2.62
N HIS A 98 -9.46 4.46 -2.62
CA HIS A 98 -8.16 4.19 -2.01
C HIS A 98 -7.14 3.63 -3.03
N PRO A 99 -6.76 4.40 -4.05
CA PRO A 99 -5.84 3.94 -5.09
C PRO A 99 -4.47 3.62 -4.49
N THR A 100 -3.96 2.44 -4.80
CA THR A 100 -2.73 1.92 -4.17
C THR A 100 -1.51 2.80 -4.47
N LEU A 101 -1.35 3.25 -5.71
CA LEU A 101 -0.19 4.05 -6.09
C LEU A 101 -0.25 5.47 -5.52
N ILE A 102 -1.43 6.09 -5.49
CA ILE A 102 -1.63 7.40 -4.88
C ILE A 102 -1.28 7.33 -3.40
N ASN A 103 -1.82 6.34 -2.67
CA ASN A 103 -1.52 6.16 -1.26
C ASN A 103 -0.02 5.91 -1.01
N ALA A 104 0.60 5.01 -1.78
CA ALA A 104 2.01 4.70 -1.64
C ALA A 104 2.90 5.91 -1.93
N TYR A 105 2.56 6.69 -2.96
CA TYR A 105 3.34 7.86 -3.35
C TYR A 105 3.29 8.96 -2.28
N PHE A 106 2.09 9.37 -1.87
CA PHE A 106 1.92 10.46 -0.91
C PHE A 106 2.21 10.07 0.55
N ALA A 107 2.40 8.79 0.84
CA ALA A 107 3.01 8.36 2.10
C ALA A 107 4.48 8.81 2.22
N VAL A 108 5.16 8.98 1.08
CA VAL A 108 6.60 9.28 1.01
C VAL A 108 6.87 10.71 0.53
N TYR A 109 6.10 11.20 -0.43
CA TYR A 109 6.34 12.49 -1.09
C TYR A 109 5.24 13.50 -0.74
N PRO A 110 5.61 14.77 -0.50
CA PRO A 110 4.66 15.81 -0.12
C PRO A 110 3.94 16.45 -1.31
N ASP A 111 4.40 16.22 -2.54
CA ASP A 111 3.83 16.78 -3.77
C ASP A 111 4.07 15.87 -4.96
N ILE A 112 3.39 16.11 -6.05
CA ILE A 112 3.68 15.51 -7.35
C ILE A 112 3.93 16.59 -8.40
N LYS A 113 5.00 16.39 -9.18
CA LYS A 113 5.28 17.17 -10.38
C LYS A 113 4.99 16.34 -11.61
N PRO A 114 3.87 16.58 -12.31
CA PRO A 114 3.52 15.84 -13.52
C PRO A 114 4.62 15.96 -14.58
N ILE A 115 4.99 14.85 -15.20
CA ILE A 115 6.09 14.77 -16.18
C ILE A 115 5.55 14.97 -17.59
N THR A 116 4.44 14.29 -17.93
CA THR A 116 3.85 14.34 -19.28
C THR A 116 3.07 15.63 -19.51
N PHE A 117 2.95 16.04 -20.77
CA PHE A 117 2.17 17.23 -21.12
C PHE A 117 0.69 17.07 -20.75
N GLU A 118 0.14 15.89 -20.98
CA GLU A 118 -1.24 15.58 -20.66
C GLU A 118 -1.53 15.71 -19.16
N THR A 119 -0.72 15.07 -18.32
CA THR A 119 -0.91 15.15 -16.87
C THR A 119 -0.69 16.58 -16.34
N LYS A 120 0.20 17.36 -16.93
CA LYS A 120 0.38 18.80 -16.60
C LYS A 120 -0.83 19.65 -16.93
N LEU A 121 -1.59 19.26 -17.98
CA LEU A 121 -2.77 20.01 -18.41
C LEU A 121 -3.96 19.81 -17.46
N TYR A 122 -4.09 18.59 -16.91
CA TYR A 122 -5.26 18.20 -16.10
C TYR A 122 -5.01 18.22 -14.59
N LEU A 123 -3.76 18.13 -14.17
CA LEU A 123 -3.37 18.16 -12.74
C LEU A 123 -2.70 19.51 -12.45
N ASP A 124 -3.44 20.38 -11.82
CA ASP A 124 -2.92 21.61 -11.23
C ASP A 124 -2.40 21.32 -9.81
N ASN A 125 -2.70 22.12 -8.84
CA ASN A 125 -2.36 21.86 -7.45
C ASN A 125 -3.18 20.69 -6.89
N ILE A 126 -2.53 19.70 -6.27
CA ILE A 126 -3.18 18.57 -5.59
C ILE A 126 -3.04 18.78 -4.09
N PRO A 127 -4.06 19.28 -3.40
CA PRO A 127 -4.01 19.47 -1.96
C PRO A 127 -3.89 18.12 -1.23
N ILE A 128 -3.08 18.11 -0.15
CA ILE A 128 -2.90 16.96 0.72
C ILE A 128 -3.39 17.33 2.11
N VAL A 129 -4.28 16.51 2.66
CA VAL A 129 -4.83 16.68 4.01
C VAL A 129 -4.35 15.53 4.88
N GLU A 130 -3.82 15.83 6.05
CA GLU A 130 -3.46 14.84 7.06
C GLU A 130 -4.63 14.59 8.02
N GLN A 131 -4.84 13.32 8.39
CA GLN A 131 -5.84 12.88 9.35
C GLN A 131 -5.16 12.06 10.44
N ASP A 132 -5.65 12.19 11.67
CA ASP A 132 -5.07 11.49 12.83
C ASP A 132 -5.66 10.08 13.02
N THR A 133 -6.67 9.72 12.24
CA THR A 133 -7.45 8.49 12.41
C THR A 133 -7.71 7.81 11.06
N PRO A 134 -7.99 6.50 11.03
CA PRO A 134 -8.34 5.78 9.81
C PRO A 134 -9.61 6.26 9.11
N THR A 135 -10.49 6.97 9.81
CA THR A 135 -11.70 7.59 9.27
C THR A 135 -11.54 9.12 9.24
N ILE A 136 -12.27 9.80 8.36
CA ILE A 136 -12.18 11.25 8.22
C ILE A 136 -12.95 11.92 9.37
N THR A 137 -12.23 12.30 10.42
CA THR A 137 -12.80 12.94 11.62
C THR A 137 -12.77 14.47 11.57
N LYS A 138 -12.01 15.05 10.65
CA LYS A 138 -11.88 16.50 10.43
C LYS A 138 -12.29 16.84 8.99
N PRO A 139 -13.55 16.64 8.59
CA PRO A 139 -13.99 16.83 7.22
C PRO A 139 -13.85 18.29 6.75
N GLU A 140 -13.81 19.27 7.65
CA GLU A 140 -13.64 20.69 7.32
C GLU A 140 -12.29 20.97 6.64
N LEU A 141 -11.23 20.22 6.97
CA LEU A 141 -9.93 20.34 6.31
C LEU A 141 -10.03 19.93 4.84
N VAL A 142 -10.78 18.86 4.57
CA VAL A 142 -11.05 18.39 3.19
C VAL A 142 -11.91 19.41 2.43
N ILE A 143 -12.94 19.94 3.07
CA ILE A 143 -13.80 20.99 2.47
C ILE A 143 -12.99 22.24 2.10
N ASN A 144 -12.06 22.66 2.96
CA ASN A 144 -11.22 23.81 2.65
C ASN A 144 -10.27 23.51 1.47
N ALA A 145 -9.70 22.34 1.41
CA ALA A 145 -8.85 21.91 0.29
C ALA A 145 -9.63 21.80 -1.04
N LEU A 146 -10.90 21.33 -0.99
CA LEU A 146 -11.77 21.24 -2.16
C LEU A 146 -12.19 22.60 -2.74
N LYS A 147 -11.97 23.72 -2.04
CA LYS A 147 -12.18 25.08 -2.62
C LYS A 147 -11.15 25.43 -3.69
N GLU A 148 -9.99 24.79 -3.64
CA GLU A 148 -8.87 25.04 -4.54
C GLU A 148 -8.70 23.95 -5.61
N SER A 149 -9.29 22.77 -5.41
CA SER A 149 -9.12 21.64 -6.33
C SER A 149 -10.35 20.72 -6.30
N SER A 150 -10.67 20.09 -7.42
CA SER A 150 -11.74 19.08 -7.50
C SER A 150 -11.32 17.70 -6.96
N ILE A 151 -10.05 17.54 -6.57
CA ILE A 151 -9.49 16.33 -5.98
C ILE A 151 -8.62 16.69 -4.78
N VAL A 152 -8.72 15.92 -3.72
CA VAL A 152 -7.89 16.04 -2.51
C VAL A 152 -7.34 14.68 -2.13
N VAL A 153 -6.06 14.62 -1.85
CA VAL A 153 -5.40 13.45 -1.26
C VAL A 153 -5.54 13.51 0.26
N ILE A 154 -6.02 12.45 0.84
CA ILE A 154 -6.03 12.23 2.29
C ILE A 154 -4.86 11.28 2.59
N LYS A 155 -3.81 11.83 3.17
CA LYS A 155 -2.54 11.14 3.37
C LYS A 155 -2.73 9.82 4.13
N ASN A 156 -2.12 8.74 3.63
CA ASN A 156 -2.22 7.38 4.17
C ASN A 156 -3.65 6.80 4.22
N HIS A 157 -4.58 7.36 3.46
CA HIS A 157 -5.97 6.92 3.46
C HIS A 157 -6.49 6.71 2.02
N GLY A 158 -6.60 7.78 1.24
CA GLY A 158 -7.16 7.71 -0.10
C GLY A 158 -7.29 9.08 -0.75
N VAL A 159 -8.23 9.17 -1.69
CA VAL A 159 -8.56 10.43 -2.36
C VAL A 159 -10.06 10.67 -2.32
N ILE A 160 -10.45 11.94 -2.35
CA ILE A 160 -11.81 12.36 -2.62
C ILE A 160 -11.82 13.23 -3.86
N SER A 161 -12.77 12.99 -4.77
CA SER A 161 -13.00 13.81 -5.96
C SER A 161 -14.46 14.19 -6.08
N ILE A 162 -14.70 15.43 -6.50
CA ILE A 162 -16.03 16.00 -6.69
C ILE A 162 -16.19 16.56 -8.11
N ALA A 163 -17.37 16.40 -8.70
CA ALA A 163 -17.69 16.93 -10.03
C ALA A 163 -19.21 16.98 -10.27
N ASP A 164 -19.61 17.44 -11.45
CA ASP A 164 -21.00 17.35 -11.91
C ASP A 164 -21.35 15.98 -12.50
N LYS A 165 -20.36 15.21 -12.94
CA LYS A 165 -20.53 13.86 -13.50
C LYS A 165 -19.51 12.91 -12.93
N PHE A 166 -19.90 11.65 -12.79
CA PHE A 166 -18.99 10.59 -12.36
C PHE A 166 -17.79 10.42 -13.29
N SER A 167 -17.97 10.61 -14.62
CA SER A 167 -16.85 10.54 -15.57
C SER A 167 -15.75 11.53 -15.20
N ASP A 168 -16.13 12.78 -14.89
CA ASP A 168 -15.18 13.86 -14.68
C ASP A 168 -14.43 13.66 -13.35
N ALA A 169 -15.16 13.26 -12.29
CA ALA A 169 -14.55 12.91 -11.01
C ALA A 169 -13.61 11.69 -11.11
N LEU A 170 -13.96 10.70 -11.93
CA LEU A 170 -13.11 9.54 -12.16
C LEU A 170 -11.88 9.88 -12.99
N TYR A 171 -12.02 10.66 -14.05
CA TYR A 171 -10.90 11.02 -14.95
C TYR A 171 -9.77 11.73 -14.21
N ILE A 172 -10.08 12.62 -13.26
CA ILE A 172 -9.05 13.29 -12.47
C ILE A 172 -8.30 12.30 -11.57
N ILE A 173 -9.00 11.30 -11.01
CA ILE A 173 -8.39 10.23 -10.21
C ILE A 173 -7.49 9.35 -11.09
N GLU A 174 -7.97 8.91 -12.27
CA GLU A 174 -7.19 8.10 -13.21
C GLU A 174 -5.96 8.89 -13.70
N THR A 175 -6.10 10.19 -13.96
CA THR A 175 -4.99 11.06 -14.39
C THR A 175 -3.93 11.19 -13.29
N LEU A 176 -4.32 11.33 -12.02
CA LEU A 176 -3.39 11.37 -10.90
C LEU A 176 -2.67 10.02 -10.71
N GLU A 177 -3.40 8.91 -10.81
CA GLU A 177 -2.83 7.56 -10.73
C GLU A 177 -1.80 7.34 -11.86
N GLU A 178 -2.11 7.78 -13.08
CA GLU A 178 -1.19 7.69 -14.23
C GLU A 178 0.03 8.60 -14.06
N ALA A 179 -0.13 9.83 -13.59
CA ALA A 179 0.98 10.73 -13.30
C ALA A 179 1.97 10.12 -12.32
N ILE A 180 1.46 9.44 -11.30
CA ILE A 180 2.28 8.73 -10.29
C ILE A 180 2.99 7.53 -10.91
N LYS A 181 2.32 6.72 -11.74
CA LYS A 181 2.95 5.61 -12.47
C LYS A 181 4.12 6.11 -13.31
N VAL A 182 3.89 7.14 -14.11
CA VAL A 182 4.93 7.74 -14.94
C VAL A 182 6.09 8.26 -14.08
N ALA A 183 5.79 8.95 -12.97
CA ALA A 183 6.82 9.46 -12.06
C ALA A 183 7.63 8.33 -11.40
N ALA A 184 6.97 7.25 -11.00
CA ALA A 184 7.62 6.08 -10.39
C ALA A 184 8.51 5.35 -11.41
N VAL A 185 8.00 5.09 -12.62
CA VAL A 185 8.76 4.41 -13.68
C VAL A 185 9.92 5.28 -14.17
N ALA A 186 9.73 6.60 -14.33
CA ALA A 186 10.79 7.52 -14.71
C ALA A 186 11.96 7.54 -13.70
N ARG A 187 11.67 7.37 -12.42
CA ARG A 187 12.71 7.23 -11.37
C ARG A 187 13.53 5.95 -11.52
N ILE A 188 12.89 4.85 -11.91
CA ILE A 188 13.59 3.57 -12.19
C ILE A 188 14.56 3.72 -13.35
N PHE A 189 14.20 4.52 -14.37
CA PHE A 189 15.08 4.76 -15.55
C PHE A 189 16.15 5.82 -15.31
N LYS A 190 16.15 6.54 -14.18
CA LYS A 190 17.24 7.45 -13.84
C LYS A 190 18.49 6.64 -13.53
N LYS A 191 19.54 6.89 -14.33
CA LYS A 191 20.84 6.23 -14.17
C LYS A 191 21.42 6.36 -12.75
N ASP A 192 21.13 7.46 -12.08
CA ASP A 192 21.60 7.75 -10.71
C ASP A 192 21.12 6.73 -9.66
N ILE A 193 19.92 6.14 -9.83
CA ILE A 193 19.42 5.10 -8.91
C ILE A 193 20.23 3.81 -9.04
N PHE A 194 20.55 3.44 -10.26
CA PHE A 194 21.41 2.26 -10.51
C PHE A 194 22.85 2.52 -10.08
N ASP A 195 23.38 3.73 -10.30
CA ASP A 195 24.71 4.12 -9.86
C ASP A 195 24.86 4.18 -8.33
N GLU A 196 23.81 4.57 -7.60
CA GLU A 196 23.79 4.52 -6.12
C GLU A 196 23.67 3.10 -5.57
N LEU A 197 22.84 2.25 -6.18
CA LEU A 197 22.76 0.83 -5.84
C LEU A 197 24.09 0.11 -6.14
N ASP A 198 24.69 0.38 -7.30
CA ASP A 198 25.99 -0.17 -7.67
C ASP A 198 27.13 0.33 -6.75
N LYS A 199 27.10 1.60 -6.30
CA LYS A 199 28.08 2.13 -5.34
C LYS A 199 27.91 1.50 -3.95
N GLY A 200 26.67 1.32 -3.48
CA GLY A 200 26.38 0.62 -2.24
C GLY A 200 26.86 -0.83 -2.27
N ILE A 201 26.62 -1.54 -3.37
CA ILE A 201 27.09 -2.91 -3.58
C ILE A 201 28.63 -2.97 -3.72
N LYS A 202 29.26 -2.01 -4.39
CA LYS A 202 30.72 -1.99 -4.62
C LYS A 202 31.51 -1.60 -3.37
N ALA A 203 30.99 -0.74 -2.50
CA ALA A 203 31.69 -0.33 -1.29
C ALA A 203 31.88 -1.48 -0.27
N ASP A 204 30.98 -2.48 -0.29
CA ASP A 204 31.02 -3.63 0.62
C ASP A 204 31.58 -4.92 -0.02
N LEU A 205 31.98 -4.87 -1.32
CA LEU A 205 32.45 -6.05 -2.09
C LEU A 205 33.98 -6.25 -2.06
N GLU A 206 34.69 -5.73 -1.05
CA GLU A 206 36.15 -5.90 -0.97
C GLU A 206 36.64 -7.31 -0.52
N SER A 207 35.77 -8.32 -0.45
CA SER A 207 36.24 -9.70 -0.28
C SER A 207 36.00 -10.51 -1.56
N ASP A 208 37.07 -10.85 -2.25
CA ASP A 208 37.07 -11.82 -3.37
C ASP A 208 36.73 -13.26 -2.93
N LYS A 209 36.32 -13.42 -1.68
CA LYS A 209 36.05 -14.72 -1.07
C LYS A 209 34.64 -15.17 -1.41
N SER A 210 34.50 -16.25 -2.16
CA SER A 210 33.24 -16.94 -2.43
C SER A 210 33.10 -18.18 -1.55
N PHE A 211 31.89 -18.50 -1.14
CA PHE A 211 31.59 -19.58 -0.19
C PHE A 211 30.72 -20.65 -0.85
N LEU A 212 30.79 -21.87 -0.34
CA LEU A 212 29.78 -22.89 -0.69
C LEU A 212 28.45 -22.49 -0.05
N MET A 213 27.41 -22.40 -0.88
CA MET A 213 26.06 -22.01 -0.41
C MET A 213 25.61 -22.88 0.77
N PHE A 214 25.08 -22.27 1.81
CA PHE A 214 24.68 -22.92 3.07
C PHE A 214 25.83 -23.66 3.81
N SER A 215 27.10 -23.32 3.53
CA SER A 215 28.18 -23.76 4.44
C SER A 215 28.16 -22.95 5.74
N GLN A 216 28.82 -23.46 6.77
CA GLN A 216 28.92 -22.74 8.06
C GLN A 216 29.62 -21.39 7.88
N GLU A 217 30.67 -21.36 7.05
CA GLU A 217 31.42 -20.14 6.74
C GLU A 217 30.59 -19.12 5.97
N HIS A 218 29.74 -19.59 5.04
CA HIS A 218 28.82 -18.74 4.30
C HIS A 218 27.81 -18.04 5.23
N ILE A 219 27.14 -18.81 6.06
CA ILE A 219 26.13 -18.29 6.98
C ILE A 219 26.77 -17.42 8.07
N GLN A 220 27.96 -17.77 8.55
CA GLN A 220 28.68 -16.95 9.51
C GLN A 220 29.06 -15.59 8.93
N ALA A 221 29.52 -15.55 7.66
CA ALA A 221 29.81 -14.27 6.99
C ALA A 221 28.57 -13.37 6.89
N ILE A 222 27.39 -13.95 6.67
CA ILE A 222 26.11 -13.19 6.68
C ILE A 222 25.85 -12.67 8.11
N VAL A 223 25.99 -13.49 9.14
CA VAL A 223 25.78 -13.08 10.54
C VAL A 223 26.70 -11.91 10.91
N ASP A 224 27.96 -11.96 10.48
CA ASP A 224 28.94 -10.92 10.75
C ASP A 224 28.55 -9.58 10.11
N LEU A 225 28.03 -9.61 8.86
CA LEU A 225 27.52 -8.42 8.17
C LEU A 225 26.27 -7.87 8.84
N VAL A 226 25.32 -8.74 9.22
CA VAL A 226 24.10 -8.33 9.91
C VAL A 226 24.45 -7.65 11.25
N ASN A 227 25.35 -8.23 12.02
CA ASN A 227 25.71 -7.71 13.34
C ASN A 227 26.56 -6.42 13.29
N LYS A 228 27.24 -6.14 12.17
CA LYS A 228 27.96 -4.88 11.95
C LYS A 228 27.05 -3.74 11.51
N ASP A 229 25.86 -4.03 10.98
CA ASP A 229 24.95 -3.01 10.43
C ASP A 229 24.21 -2.25 11.53
N GLU A 230 24.55 -0.98 11.71
CA GLU A 230 23.94 -0.10 12.71
C GLU A 230 22.45 0.16 12.46
N ALA A 231 22.01 0.17 11.18
CA ALA A 231 20.61 0.41 10.85
C ALA A 231 19.75 -0.81 11.22
N ILE A 232 20.26 -2.04 11.06
CA ILE A 232 19.60 -3.26 11.52
C ILE A 232 19.51 -3.26 13.05
N ARG A 233 20.57 -2.93 13.76
CA ARG A 233 20.58 -2.83 15.22
C ARG A 233 19.60 -1.78 15.74
N LYS A 234 19.63 -0.58 15.16
CA LYS A 234 18.75 0.52 15.57
C LYS A 234 17.27 0.14 15.35
N LYS A 235 16.89 -0.27 14.13
CA LYS A 235 15.50 -0.63 13.80
C LYS A 235 15.06 -1.92 14.52
N GLY A 236 15.95 -2.89 14.68
CA GLY A 236 15.67 -4.11 15.42
C GLY A 236 15.45 -3.84 16.91
N GLY A 237 16.19 -2.89 17.50
CA GLY A 237 15.95 -2.43 18.86
C GLY A 237 14.64 -1.66 19.02
N GLU A 238 14.34 -0.72 18.13
CA GLU A 238 13.08 0.05 18.13
C GLU A 238 11.84 -0.84 18.01
N LEU A 239 11.90 -1.89 17.19
CA LEU A 239 10.79 -2.81 16.93
C LEU A 239 10.83 -4.09 17.77
N ASP A 240 11.74 -4.17 18.73
CA ASP A 240 12.00 -5.36 19.57
C ASP A 240 12.09 -6.63 18.71
N LEU A 241 13.04 -6.64 17.75
CA LEU A 241 13.31 -7.82 16.93
C LEU A 241 14.03 -8.89 17.80
N THR A 242 13.22 -9.58 18.59
CA THR A 242 13.65 -10.69 19.47
C THR A 242 12.90 -11.94 19.04
N VAL A 243 13.57 -12.79 18.24
CA VAL A 243 12.92 -13.95 17.62
C VAL A 243 13.95 -15.00 17.18
N LYS A 244 13.54 -16.26 17.16
CA LYS A 244 14.27 -17.36 16.52
C LYS A 244 13.72 -17.56 15.11
N LEU A 245 14.61 -17.55 14.11
CA LEU A 245 14.30 -17.78 12.70
C LEU A 245 15.18 -18.89 12.15
N VAL A 246 14.59 -19.91 11.58
CA VAL A 246 15.30 -20.99 10.88
C VAL A 246 15.26 -20.75 9.38
N ILE A 247 16.39 -20.90 8.70
CA ILE A 247 16.46 -21.05 7.25
C ILE A 247 16.98 -22.44 6.88
N LYS A 248 16.42 -23.04 5.84
CA LYS A 248 16.87 -24.34 5.35
C LYS A 248 16.57 -24.58 3.88
N MET A 249 17.38 -25.44 3.24
CA MET A 249 17.09 -25.95 1.91
C MET A 249 16.10 -27.11 1.98
N ASP A 250 15.18 -27.20 1.04
CA ASP A 250 14.27 -28.34 0.90
C ASP A 250 15.08 -29.59 0.50
N GLY A 251 14.95 -30.63 1.28
CA GLY A 251 15.53 -31.94 0.96
C GLY A 251 17.04 -32.10 1.14
N ALA A 252 17.78 -31.07 1.54
CA ALA A 252 19.24 -31.16 1.69
C ALA A 252 19.81 -30.19 2.74
N GLY A 253 20.92 -30.62 3.35
CA GLY A 253 21.71 -29.76 4.23
C GLY A 253 21.20 -29.64 5.68
N LYS A 254 22.01 -29.01 6.52
CA LYS A 254 21.63 -28.66 7.90
C LYS A 254 20.85 -27.35 7.91
N PRO A 255 19.85 -27.22 8.76
CA PRO A 255 19.20 -25.93 8.99
C PRO A 255 20.14 -24.98 9.73
N PHE A 256 19.86 -23.68 9.60
CA PHE A 256 20.52 -22.63 10.38
C PHE A 256 19.48 -21.84 11.13
N ARG A 257 19.62 -21.79 12.47
CA ARG A 257 18.74 -20.99 13.32
C ARG A 257 19.47 -19.75 13.80
N PHE A 258 18.93 -18.59 13.44
CA PHE A 258 19.36 -17.29 13.93
C PHE A 258 18.55 -16.93 15.17
N ASN A 259 19.22 -16.67 16.28
CA ASN A 259 18.59 -16.15 17.48
C ASN A 259 18.80 -14.62 17.53
N PHE A 260 17.76 -13.89 17.20
CA PHE A 260 17.77 -12.43 17.28
C PHE A 260 17.40 -11.94 18.67
N GLU A 261 18.15 -10.97 19.17
CA GLU A 261 17.85 -10.19 20.38
C GLU A 261 17.99 -8.70 20.03
N LYS A 262 16.87 -8.00 19.98
CA LYS A 262 16.80 -6.57 19.61
C LYS A 262 17.57 -6.23 18.33
N GLY A 263 17.45 -7.12 17.33
CA GLY A 263 18.07 -6.94 16.01
C GLY A 263 19.53 -7.41 15.89
N VAL A 264 20.12 -7.95 16.93
CA VAL A 264 21.45 -8.58 16.90
C VAL A 264 21.29 -10.09 16.87
N ILE A 265 22.04 -10.81 16.06
CA ILE A 265 22.10 -12.26 16.08
C ILE A 265 23.08 -12.68 17.16
N THR A 266 22.56 -13.12 18.30
CA THR A 266 23.36 -13.50 19.49
C THR A 266 23.84 -14.96 19.46
N LYS A 267 23.13 -15.82 18.69
CA LYS A 267 23.49 -17.22 18.54
C LYS A 267 23.10 -17.74 17.16
N LEU A 268 23.99 -18.54 16.58
CA LEU A 268 23.76 -19.34 15.37
C LEU A 268 23.93 -20.82 15.76
N ASP A 269 22.91 -21.63 15.48
CA ASP A 269 22.94 -23.09 15.69
C ASP A 269 22.13 -23.81 14.61
N SER A 270 21.99 -25.15 14.73
CA SER A 270 21.28 -25.98 13.73
C SER A 270 20.01 -26.63 14.29
N GLU A 271 19.42 -26.07 15.34
CA GLU A 271 18.14 -26.58 15.86
C GLU A 271 16.97 -26.07 14.99
N GLU A 272 15.93 -26.90 14.82
CA GLU A 272 14.73 -26.52 14.06
C GLU A 272 13.60 -25.96 14.95
N ASP A 273 13.81 -25.87 16.25
CA ASP A 273 12.83 -25.30 17.18
C ASP A 273 12.81 -23.77 17.09
N ALA A 274 11.94 -23.26 16.24
CA ALA A 274 11.72 -21.82 16.04
C ALA A 274 10.28 -21.52 15.67
N PRO A 275 9.73 -20.35 16.05
CA PRO A 275 8.39 -19.91 15.65
C PRO A 275 8.28 -19.64 14.16
N PHE A 276 9.42 -19.39 13.48
CA PHE A 276 9.47 -19.14 12.05
C PHE A 276 10.53 -20.01 11.39
N ILE A 277 10.11 -20.74 10.35
CA ILE A 277 11.00 -21.56 9.52
C ILE A 277 10.77 -21.17 8.06
N ILE A 278 11.83 -20.74 7.40
CA ILE A 278 11.86 -20.43 5.98
C ILE A 278 12.57 -21.57 5.25
N SER A 279 11.91 -22.17 4.27
CA SER A 279 12.50 -23.20 3.43
C SER A 279 12.23 -22.99 1.96
N ALA A 280 13.18 -23.38 1.11
CA ALA A 280 13.05 -23.31 -0.32
C ALA A 280 13.97 -24.34 -1.01
N PRO A 281 13.70 -24.70 -2.28
CA PRO A 281 14.63 -25.45 -3.12
C PRO A 281 15.95 -24.71 -3.34
N THR A 282 16.98 -25.43 -3.72
CA THR A 282 18.34 -24.91 -3.93
C THR A 282 18.38 -23.75 -4.94
N ASP A 283 17.72 -23.92 -6.08
CA ASP A 283 17.65 -22.92 -7.16
C ASP A 283 16.98 -21.61 -6.72
N VAL A 284 15.98 -21.68 -5.85
CA VAL A 284 15.34 -20.50 -5.28
C VAL A 284 16.28 -19.77 -4.33
N TRP A 285 17.05 -20.49 -3.51
CA TRP A 285 18.06 -19.88 -2.65
C TRP A 285 19.20 -19.26 -3.46
N GLU A 286 19.66 -19.90 -4.55
CA GLU A 286 20.62 -19.31 -5.49
C GLU A 286 20.11 -17.98 -6.05
N MET A 287 18.84 -17.94 -6.50
CA MET A 287 18.23 -16.69 -7.00
C MET A 287 18.20 -15.59 -5.93
N ILE A 288 17.97 -15.94 -4.67
CA ILE A 288 17.96 -14.99 -3.53
C ILE A 288 19.37 -14.45 -3.28
N PHE A 289 20.37 -15.32 -3.15
CA PHE A 289 21.76 -14.90 -2.91
C PHE A 289 22.35 -14.10 -4.06
N HIS A 290 21.92 -14.36 -5.30
CA HIS A 290 22.29 -13.55 -6.47
C HIS A 290 21.43 -12.28 -6.65
N GLY A 291 20.48 -12.02 -5.74
CA GLY A 291 19.61 -10.85 -5.82
C GLY A 291 18.57 -10.86 -6.93
N LYS A 292 18.35 -12.01 -7.57
CA LYS A 292 17.39 -12.17 -8.69
C LYS A 292 15.94 -12.21 -8.23
N ILE A 293 15.68 -12.55 -6.97
CA ILE A 293 14.37 -12.54 -6.36
C ILE A 293 14.47 -12.08 -4.90
N ASP A 294 13.50 -11.31 -4.45
CA ASP A 294 13.38 -10.95 -3.05
C ASP A 294 12.72 -12.08 -2.24
N PRO A 295 13.19 -12.40 -1.01
CA PRO A 295 12.62 -13.47 -0.19
C PRO A 295 11.13 -13.32 0.13
N PHE A 296 10.65 -12.09 0.37
CA PHE A 296 9.23 -11.85 0.59
C PHE A 296 8.42 -12.10 -0.68
N VAL A 297 8.94 -11.68 -1.84
CA VAL A 297 8.32 -11.94 -3.15
C VAL A 297 8.32 -13.45 -3.44
N ALA A 298 9.41 -14.15 -3.18
CA ALA A 298 9.49 -15.61 -3.33
C ALA A 298 8.46 -16.34 -2.45
N THR A 299 8.25 -15.87 -1.22
CA THR A 299 7.23 -16.40 -0.31
C THR A 299 5.82 -16.13 -0.83
N MET A 300 5.51 -14.93 -1.29
CA MET A 300 4.20 -14.59 -1.86
C MET A 300 3.89 -15.36 -3.15
N GLN A 301 4.92 -15.68 -3.94
CA GLN A 301 4.79 -16.51 -5.15
C GLN A 301 4.73 -18.03 -4.86
N GLY A 302 4.82 -18.45 -3.59
CA GLY A 302 4.82 -19.87 -3.20
C GLY A 302 6.09 -20.62 -3.57
N LYS A 303 7.15 -19.93 -4.02
CA LYS A 303 8.47 -20.51 -4.33
C LYS A 303 9.27 -20.80 -3.05
N MET A 304 9.01 -20.02 -2.01
CA MET A 304 9.59 -20.18 -0.68
C MET A 304 8.46 -20.45 0.32
N LYS A 305 8.66 -21.39 1.22
CA LYS A 305 7.70 -21.76 2.26
C LYS A 305 8.05 -21.06 3.56
N LEU A 306 7.06 -20.47 4.20
CA LEU A 306 7.16 -19.92 5.57
C LEU A 306 6.25 -20.73 6.48
N LYS A 307 6.82 -21.41 7.48
CA LYS A 307 6.09 -21.94 8.60
C LYS A 307 6.09 -20.90 9.72
N GLY A 308 4.93 -20.53 10.22
CA GLY A 308 4.72 -19.50 11.24
C GLY A 308 3.65 -18.49 10.80
N GLU A 309 3.29 -17.61 11.72
CA GLU A 309 2.27 -16.57 11.45
C GLU A 309 2.91 -15.39 10.70
N PHE A 310 2.62 -15.28 9.40
CA PHE A 310 3.14 -14.19 8.55
C PHE A 310 2.86 -12.80 9.14
N GLY A 311 1.67 -12.59 9.71
CA GLY A 311 1.32 -11.31 10.35
C GLY A 311 2.21 -10.94 11.53
N LYS A 312 2.71 -11.92 12.28
CA LYS A 312 3.70 -11.66 13.36
C LYS A 312 5.09 -11.34 12.81
N LEU A 313 5.49 -12.00 11.71
CA LEU A 313 6.78 -11.74 11.05
C LEU A 313 6.80 -10.36 10.39
N SER A 314 5.68 -9.92 9.82
CA SER A 314 5.56 -8.65 9.08
C SER A 314 5.82 -7.42 9.96
N ARG A 315 5.64 -7.49 11.28
CA ARG A 315 6.01 -6.39 12.21
C ARG A 315 7.50 -6.03 12.13
N TRP A 316 8.35 -6.98 11.74
CA TRP A 316 9.78 -6.79 11.58
C TRP A 316 10.19 -6.70 10.09
N TYR A 317 9.25 -6.38 9.20
CA TYR A 317 9.52 -6.30 7.77
C TYR A 317 10.75 -5.43 7.44
N VAL A 318 10.82 -4.22 8.01
CA VAL A 318 11.91 -3.28 7.73
C VAL A 318 13.29 -3.82 8.13
N PRO A 319 13.53 -4.31 9.37
CA PRO A 319 14.83 -4.90 9.71
C PRO A 319 15.12 -6.19 8.92
N PHE A 320 14.13 -7.04 8.64
CA PHE A 320 14.36 -8.27 7.85
C PHE A 320 14.69 -7.96 6.38
N THR A 321 14.14 -6.94 5.77
CA THR A 321 14.55 -6.51 4.42
C THR A 321 16.05 -6.21 4.39
N LYS A 322 16.55 -5.48 5.39
CA LYS A 322 17.99 -5.20 5.51
C LYS A 322 18.84 -6.45 5.82
N VAL A 323 18.33 -7.37 6.64
CA VAL A 323 18.99 -8.66 6.88
C VAL A 323 19.13 -9.43 5.55
N PHE A 324 18.08 -9.50 4.73
CA PHE A 324 18.13 -10.17 3.43
C PHE A 324 19.00 -9.44 2.40
N GLU A 325 19.19 -8.12 2.52
CA GLU A 325 20.22 -7.42 1.73
C GLU A 325 21.62 -7.98 2.00
N LYS A 326 21.95 -8.33 3.25
CA LYS A 326 23.25 -8.93 3.61
C LYS A 326 23.44 -10.32 3.01
N PHE A 327 22.36 -11.06 2.75
CA PHE A 327 22.44 -12.36 2.05
C PHE A 327 23.04 -12.20 0.63
N ARG A 328 22.73 -11.11 -0.05
CA ARG A 328 23.22 -10.81 -1.42
C ARG A 328 24.66 -10.33 -1.45
N MET A 329 25.17 -9.85 -0.31
CA MET A 329 26.53 -9.31 -0.21
C MET A 329 27.59 -10.39 0.00
N VAL A 330 27.21 -11.60 0.41
CA VAL A 330 28.13 -12.73 0.58
C VAL A 330 28.09 -13.61 -0.67
N LYS A 331 29.18 -13.58 -1.46
CA LYS A 331 29.26 -14.32 -2.73
C LYS A 331 29.23 -15.83 -2.50
N ILE A 332 28.41 -16.53 -3.31
CA ILE A 332 28.39 -18.00 -3.37
C ILE A 332 29.14 -18.50 -4.62
N LYS A 333 29.67 -19.76 -4.51
CA LYS A 333 30.33 -20.47 -5.62
C LYS A 333 29.31 -21.16 -6.47
#